data_360f71eb91939fe734a4a93487ef471f
#
_entry.id   360f71eb91939fe734a4a93487ef471f
#
_cell.length_a   1.000
_cell.length_b   1.000
_cell.length_c   1.000
_cell.angle_alpha   90.00
_cell.angle_beta   90.00
_cell.angle_gamma   90.00
#
_symmetry.space_group_name_H-M   'P 1'
#
loop_
_entity.id
_entity.type
_entity.pdbx_description
1 polymer ?
#
loop_
_entity_poly.entity_id
_entity_poly.type
_entity_poly.pdbx_seq_one_letter_code
_entity_poly.pdbx_strand_id
1 'polypeptide(L)' 'MRLLVQRSLNSSVSVEDKIVGSIDKGLVVLVGFKNDDTIEDVDYLVNKLINLRIFDDENGVMNKSILDVGGSI' A
#
# COMPACT_ATOMS: atom_id res chain seq x y z
N MET A 1 14.70 4.13 -4.45
CA MET A 1 13.23 4.11 -4.35
C MET A 1 12.80 4.12 -2.89
N ARG A 2 11.77 4.86 -2.59
CA ARG A 2 11.28 5.00 -1.21
C ARG A 2 9.76 4.90 -1.20
N LEU A 3 9.22 4.15 -0.24
CA LEU A 3 7.78 4.02 -0.05
C LEU A 3 7.37 4.60 1.30
N LEU A 4 6.31 5.40 1.31
CA LEU A 4 5.62 5.81 2.51
C LEU A 4 4.25 5.15 2.51
N VAL A 5 3.98 4.34 3.52
CA VAL A 5 2.81 3.46 3.56
C VAL A 5 1.89 3.86 4.70
N GLN A 6 0.60 3.96 4.41
CA GLN A 6 -0.42 4.28 5.41
C GLN A 6 -1.62 3.34 5.24
N ARG A 7 -2.12 2.79 6.34
CA ARG A 7 -3.37 2.03 6.34
C ARG A 7 -4.55 2.96 6.09
N SER A 8 -5.55 2.46 5.38
CA SER A 8 -6.75 3.23 5.07
C SER A 8 -7.99 2.35 5.10
N LEU A 9 -9.11 2.89 5.57
CA LEU A 9 -10.42 2.24 5.51
C LEU A 9 -11.10 2.52 4.18
N ASN A 10 -10.88 3.71 3.63
CA ASN A 10 -11.27 4.06 2.28
C ASN A 10 -10.36 5.16 1.77
N SER A 11 -10.10 5.16 0.48
CA SER A 11 -9.25 6.16 -0.17
C SER A 11 -9.68 6.36 -1.61
N SER A 12 -9.46 7.55 -2.11
CA SER A 12 -9.75 7.85 -3.51
C SER A 12 -8.72 8.82 -4.07
N VAL A 13 -8.57 8.81 -5.37
CA VAL A 13 -7.77 9.76 -6.12
C VAL A 13 -8.68 10.46 -7.11
N SER A 14 -8.65 11.79 -7.10
CA SER A 14 -9.43 12.58 -8.04
C SER A 14 -8.52 13.44 -8.91
N VAL A 15 -8.94 13.63 -10.14
CA VAL A 15 -8.29 14.53 -11.11
C VAL A 15 -9.37 15.43 -11.68
N GLU A 16 -9.17 16.75 -11.60
CA GLU A 16 -10.13 17.74 -12.06
C GLU A 16 -11.55 17.50 -11.49
N ASP A 17 -11.61 17.27 -10.18
CA ASP A 17 -12.82 17.00 -9.40
C ASP A 17 -13.55 15.70 -9.77
N LYS A 18 -12.91 14.83 -10.55
CA LYS A 18 -13.44 13.50 -10.85
C LYS A 18 -12.63 12.42 -10.14
N ILE A 19 -13.33 11.51 -9.50
CA ILE A 19 -12.68 10.34 -8.88
C ILE A 19 -12.27 9.38 -9.98
N VAL A 20 -10.96 9.15 -10.11
CA VAL A 20 -10.38 8.25 -11.11
C VAL A 20 -9.98 6.90 -10.51
N GLY A 21 -9.98 6.78 -9.20
CA GLY A 21 -9.72 5.52 -8.51
C GLY A 21 -10.16 5.60 -7.06
N SER A 22 -10.68 4.50 -6.53
CA SER A 22 -11.05 4.40 -5.13
C SER A 22 -10.86 2.98 -4.61
N ILE A 23 -10.58 2.88 -3.33
CA ILE A 23 -10.46 1.59 -2.64
C ILE A 23 -11.21 1.66 -1.31
N ASP A 24 -11.65 0.51 -0.81
CA ASP A 24 -12.16 0.39 0.54
C ASP A 24 -10.98 0.18 1.51
N LYS A 25 -10.92 -0.94 2.21
CA LYS A 25 -9.81 -1.25 3.12
C LYS A 25 -8.53 -1.52 2.35
N GLY A 26 -7.42 -0.91 2.78
CA GLY A 26 -6.14 -1.18 2.15
C GLY A 26 -5.03 -0.25 2.56
N LEU A 27 -4.14 0.03 1.61
CA LEU A 27 -2.96 0.87 1.81
C LEU A 27 -2.95 2.03 0.83
N VAL A 28 -2.59 3.19 1.34
CA VAL A 28 -2.17 4.33 0.53
C VAL A 28 -0.65 4.35 0.54
N VAL A 29 -0.05 4.39 -0.64
CA VAL A 29 1.41 4.35 -0.78
C VAL A 29 1.88 5.53 -1.60
N LEU A 30 2.78 6.32 -1.02
CA LEU A 30 3.51 7.37 -1.73
C LEU A 30 4.85 6.80 -2.18
N VAL A 31 5.18 6.95 -3.45
CA VAL A 31 6.35 6.35 -4.06
C VAL A 31 7.32 7.44 -4.52
N GLY A 32 8.55 7.39 -4.02
CA GLY A 32 9.63 8.24 -4.51
C GLY A 32 10.65 7.41 -5.28
N PHE A 33 10.98 7.84 -6.49
CA PHE A 33 11.95 7.16 -7.34
C PHE A 33 13.26 7.93 -7.40
N LYS A 34 14.35 7.19 -7.62
CA LYS A 34 15.66 7.75 -7.97
C LYS A 34 15.99 7.36 -9.39
N ASN A 35 16.88 8.13 -10.05
CA ASN A 35 17.25 7.89 -11.44
C ASN A 35 17.95 6.54 -11.67
N ASP A 36 18.56 5.98 -10.64
CA ASP A 36 19.28 4.71 -10.70
C ASP A 36 18.46 3.52 -10.19
N ASP A 37 17.17 3.72 -9.89
CA ASP A 37 16.29 2.64 -9.48
C ASP A 37 16.06 1.66 -10.64
N THR A 38 16.10 0.36 -10.32
CA THR A 38 15.91 -0.73 -11.27
C THR A 38 14.60 -1.45 -11.04
N ILE A 39 14.20 -2.31 -11.99
CA ILE A 39 13.03 -3.18 -11.83
C ILE A 39 13.22 -4.11 -10.63
N GLU A 40 14.45 -4.54 -10.36
CA GLU A 40 14.77 -5.39 -9.20
C GLU A 40 14.48 -4.67 -7.89
N ASP A 41 14.78 -3.36 -7.81
CA ASP A 41 14.46 -2.54 -6.65
C ASP A 41 12.94 -2.44 -6.44
N VAL A 42 12.20 -2.27 -7.52
CA VAL A 42 10.74 -2.21 -7.49
C VAL A 42 10.17 -3.53 -6.99
N ASP A 43 10.61 -4.65 -7.55
CA ASP A 43 10.13 -5.99 -7.16
C ASP A 43 10.42 -6.27 -5.69
N TYR A 44 11.60 -5.89 -5.21
CA TYR A 44 11.99 -6.07 -3.81
C TYR A 44 11.05 -5.30 -2.87
N LEU A 45 10.80 -4.02 -3.17
CA LEU A 45 9.94 -3.19 -2.32
C LEU A 45 8.47 -3.60 -2.41
N VAL A 46 7.98 -4.00 -3.58
CA VAL A 46 6.62 -4.49 -3.75
C VAL A 46 6.41 -5.76 -2.92
N ASN A 47 7.34 -6.70 -2.97
CA ASN A 47 7.27 -7.91 -2.14
C ASN A 47 7.26 -7.59 -0.64
N LYS A 48 8.06 -6.64 -0.20
CA LYS A 48 8.04 -6.18 1.18
C LYS A 48 6.71 -5.53 1.53
N LEU A 49 6.18 -4.70 0.64
CA LEU A 49 4.93 -3.97 0.86
C LEU A 49 3.75 -4.93 1.08
N ILE A 50 3.58 -5.91 0.20
CA ILE A 50 2.44 -6.84 0.28
C ILE A 50 2.53 -7.80 1.45
N ASN A 51 3.71 -7.96 2.04
CA ASN A 51 3.96 -8.81 3.20
C ASN A 51 4.09 -8.04 4.53
N LEU A 52 3.97 -6.72 4.51
CA LEU A 52 3.99 -5.93 5.74
C LEU A 52 2.79 -6.30 6.62
N ARG A 53 3.07 -6.68 7.86
CA ARG A 53 2.03 -7.11 8.81
C ARG A 53 1.56 -5.91 9.65
N ILE A 54 0.86 -5.00 9.01
CA ILE A 54 0.40 -3.74 9.62
C ILE A 54 -1.11 -3.66 9.79
N PHE A 55 -1.85 -4.74 9.50
CA PHE A 55 -3.27 -4.85 9.77
C PHE A 55 -3.51 -5.66 11.03
N ASP A 56 -4.49 -5.23 11.82
CA ASP A 56 -4.81 -5.90 13.07
C ASP A 56 -5.43 -7.28 12.82
N ASP A 57 -5.02 -8.23 13.64
CA ASP A 57 -5.67 -9.54 13.75
C ASP A 57 -6.87 -9.47 14.70
N GLU A 58 -7.46 -10.62 15.01
CA GLU A 58 -8.62 -10.74 15.87
C GLU A 58 -8.36 -10.28 17.31
N ASN A 59 -7.10 -10.25 17.72
CA ASN A 59 -6.68 -9.85 19.06
C ASN A 59 -6.20 -8.39 19.13
N GLY A 60 -6.33 -7.64 18.04
CA GLY A 60 -5.87 -6.25 17.97
C GLY A 60 -4.37 -6.10 17.83
N VAL A 61 -3.66 -7.16 17.43
CA VAL A 61 -2.22 -7.13 17.19
C VAL A 61 -1.94 -6.95 15.69
N MET A 62 -1.04 -6.05 15.34
CA MET A 62 -0.63 -5.84 13.94
C MET A 62 0.16 -7.06 13.46
N ASN A 63 -0.53 -8.00 12.84
CA ASN A 63 -0.01 -9.32 12.48
C ASN A 63 -0.41 -9.76 11.07
N LYS A 64 -1.30 -9.04 10.40
CA LYS A 64 -1.80 -9.41 9.07
C LYS A 64 -1.27 -8.48 8.00
N SER A 65 -0.94 -9.05 6.84
CA SER A 65 -0.56 -8.32 5.64
C SER A 65 -1.80 -7.91 4.84
N ILE A 66 -1.60 -7.09 3.80
CA ILE A 66 -2.68 -6.73 2.89
C ILE A 66 -3.22 -7.97 2.14
N LEU A 67 -2.37 -8.96 1.89
CA LEU A 67 -2.78 -10.22 1.29
C LEU A 67 -3.74 -10.99 2.22
N ASP A 68 -3.44 -10.99 3.52
CA ASP A 68 -4.26 -11.70 4.52
C ASP A 68 -5.65 -11.10 4.66
N VAL A 69 -5.76 -9.78 4.56
CA VAL A 69 -7.04 -9.08 4.74
C VAL A 69 -7.81 -8.88 3.43
N GLY A 70 -7.23 -9.26 2.30
CA GLY A 70 -7.87 -9.08 1.00
C GLY A 70 -8.11 -7.63 0.62
N GLY A 71 -7.23 -6.74 1.07
CA GLY A 71 -7.35 -5.31 0.79
C GLY A 71 -6.80 -4.90 -0.57
N SER A 72 -6.87 -3.60 -0.84
CA SER A 72 -6.39 -2.98 -2.08
C SER A 72 -5.29 -1.96 -1.81
N ILE A 73 -4.57 -1.55 -2.84
CA ILE A 73 -3.53 -0.52 -2.77
C ILE A 73 -3.87 0.61 -3.72
#